data_51959742a5e1b995c211d85cfb0eeede
#
_entry.id   51959742a5e1b995c211d85cfb0eeede
#
_cell.length_a   1.000
_cell.length_b   1.000
_cell.length_c   1.000
_cell.angle_alpha   90.00
_cell.angle_beta   90.00
_cell.angle_gamma   90.00
#
_symmetry.space_group_name_H-M   'P 1'
#
loop_
_entity.id
_entity.type
_entity.pdbx_description
1 polymer ?
#
loop_
_entity_poly.entity_id
_entity_poly.type
_entity_poly.pdbx_seq_one_letter_code
_entity_poly.pdbx_strand_id
1 'polypeptide(L)'
;MKVLSIIIKDLKIVLSDKQAIIITMLMPLILMTILSMALKGSFMDSDDGGIEKIPVALVKQYDEGADSKIFIKTLEKRLNIDISRDEVNPEKMFFEDFLGNEEVSRLIDFRIEEEGRARDLLNEGQISAIIILPEKYLYDMKINLLTPFRNKVDFKVLTHPDRPVAGEIVTSLMEAYANTMSSLIIGKNVLIESASANDLGGDSFDHIDEIMEDRKSVV
;
A
#
# COMPACT_ATOMS: atom_id res chain seq x y z
N MET A 1 -30.45 50.34 -15.36
CA MET A 1 -29.24 51.05 -15.89
C MET A 1 -28.28 51.59 -14.83
N LYS A 2 -28.77 51.90 -13.58
CA LYS A 2 -27.87 52.45 -12.52
C LYS A 2 -26.83 51.45 -11.98
N VAL A 3 -27.14 50.16 -11.92
CA VAL A 3 -26.20 49.14 -11.41
C VAL A 3 -25.00 48.94 -12.34
N LEU A 4 -25.25 48.91 -13.64
CA LEU A 4 -24.16 48.75 -14.65
C LEU A 4 -23.19 49.95 -14.61
N SER A 5 -23.72 51.13 -14.38
CA SER A 5 -22.88 52.38 -14.26
C SER A 5 -21.99 52.34 -13.00
N ILE A 6 -22.45 51.71 -11.91
CA ILE A 6 -21.66 51.55 -10.68
C ILE A 6 -20.54 50.52 -10.92
N ILE A 7 -20.87 49.39 -11.50
CA ILE A 7 -19.92 48.31 -11.84
C ILE A 7 -18.78 48.85 -12.74
N ILE A 8 -19.13 49.62 -13.78
CA ILE A 8 -18.15 50.20 -14.70
C ILE A 8 -17.26 51.23 -14.00
N LYS A 9 -17.85 52.04 -13.09
CA LYS A 9 -17.10 52.99 -12.28
C LYS A 9 -16.11 52.32 -11.37
N ASP A 10 -16.55 51.29 -10.63
CA ASP A 10 -15.69 50.54 -9.69
C ASP A 10 -14.58 49.78 -10.44
N LEU A 11 -14.92 49.15 -11.57
CA LEU A 11 -13.94 48.50 -12.44
C LEU A 11 -12.89 49.51 -12.95
N LYS A 12 -13.31 50.74 -13.31
CA LYS A 12 -12.40 51.77 -13.79
C LYS A 12 -11.48 52.29 -12.67
N ILE A 13 -11.95 52.36 -11.41
CA ILE A 13 -11.17 52.69 -10.25
C ILE A 13 -10.09 51.61 -10.00
N VAL A 14 -10.48 50.36 -9.99
CA VAL A 14 -9.55 49.25 -9.80
C VAL A 14 -8.51 49.19 -10.93
N LEU A 15 -8.93 49.33 -12.20
CA LEU A 15 -8.04 49.34 -13.35
C LEU A 15 -7.16 50.63 -13.46
N SER A 16 -7.51 51.71 -12.75
CA SER A 16 -6.70 52.95 -12.70
C SER A 16 -5.48 52.83 -11.80
N ASP A 17 -5.55 51.93 -10.79
CA ASP A 17 -4.41 51.67 -9.91
C ASP A 17 -3.50 50.58 -10.49
N LYS A 18 -2.62 51.00 -11.41
CA LYS A 18 -1.69 50.09 -12.10
C LYS A 18 -0.78 49.37 -11.12
N GLN A 19 -0.44 49.98 -9.98
CA GLN A 19 0.43 49.36 -8.99
C GLN A 19 -0.30 48.23 -8.23
N ALA A 20 -1.56 48.44 -7.85
CA ALA A 20 -2.36 47.43 -7.20
C ALA A 20 -2.61 46.22 -8.13
N ILE A 21 -2.87 46.43 -9.43
CA ILE A 21 -3.06 45.38 -10.42
C ILE A 21 -1.78 44.53 -10.58
N ILE A 22 -0.63 45.21 -10.74
CA ILE A 22 0.65 44.54 -10.90
C ILE A 22 0.95 43.68 -9.68
N ILE A 23 0.78 44.21 -8.46
CA ILE A 23 0.99 43.46 -7.23
C ILE A 23 0.04 42.26 -7.14
N THR A 24 -1.25 42.47 -7.41
CA THR A 24 -2.27 41.37 -7.33
C THR A 24 -2.03 40.26 -8.35
N MET A 25 -1.55 40.57 -9.56
CA MET A 25 -1.20 39.57 -10.57
C MET A 25 0.17 38.94 -10.33
N LEU A 26 1.14 39.70 -9.82
CA LEU A 26 2.50 39.20 -9.63
C LEU A 26 2.64 38.32 -8.39
N MET A 27 1.88 38.61 -7.32
CA MET A 27 1.94 37.84 -6.08
C MET A 27 1.64 36.35 -6.26
N PRO A 28 0.55 35.91 -6.92
CA PRO A 28 0.31 34.49 -7.16
C PRO A 28 1.41 33.84 -7.99
N LEU A 29 1.97 34.58 -8.97
CA LEU A 29 3.02 34.09 -9.84
C LEU A 29 4.34 33.90 -9.09
N ILE A 30 4.70 34.85 -8.21
CA ILE A 30 5.86 34.73 -7.32
C ILE A 30 5.67 33.56 -6.35
N LEU A 31 4.49 33.44 -5.72
CA LEU A 31 4.19 32.34 -4.81
C LEU A 31 4.25 30.98 -5.51
N MET A 32 3.70 30.86 -6.72
CA MET A 32 3.81 29.63 -7.52
C MET A 32 5.26 29.30 -7.88
N THR A 33 6.06 30.33 -8.20
CA THR A 33 7.48 30.12 -8.54
C THR A 33 8.28 29.68 -7.32
N ILE A 34 8.06 30.31 -6.15
CA ILE A 34 8.72 29.93 -4.90
C ILE A 34 8.29 28.51 -4.49
N LEU A 35 6.99 28.21 -4.55
CA LEU A 35 6.46 26.89 -4.23
C LEU A 35 7.01 25.83 -5.18
N SER A 36 7.04 26.10 -6.49
CA SER A 36 7.61 25.22 -7.48
C SER A 36 9.11 24.97 -7.24
N MET A 37 9.84 26.01 -6.85
CA MET A 37 11.27 25.89 -6.57
C MET A 37 11.54 25.15 -5.24
N ALA A 38 10.68 25.32 -4.23
CA ALA A 38 10.75 24.59 -2.98
C ALA A 38 10.41 23.10 -3.17
N LEU A 39 9.40 22.80 -4.01
CA LEU A 39 8.99 21.44 -4.36
C LEU A 39 10.01 20.75 -5.27
N LYS A 40 10.70 21.50 -6.13
CA LYS A 40 11.71 20.94 -7.05
C LYS A 40 12.82 20.20 -6.31
N GLY A 41 13.28 20.72 -5.18
CA GLY A 41 14.28 20.06 -4.33
C GLY A 41 13.77 18.80 -3.61
N SER A 42 12.44 18.62 -3.54
CA SER A 42 11.83 17.43 -2.90
C SER A 42 11.39 16.37 -3.90
N PHE A 43 11.24 16.71 -5.19
CA PHE A 43 10.66 15.82 -6.21
C PHE A 43 11.44 15.74 -7.52
N MET A 44 12.45 16.57 -7.73
CA MET A 44 13.15 16.68 -9.02
C MET A 44 14.66 16.84 -8.82
N ASP A 45 15.33 15.71 -8.66
CA ASP A 45 16.80 15.65 -8.82
C ASP A 45 17.21 14.91 -10.11
N SER A 46 16.29 14.77 -11.06
CA SER A 46 16.56 14.14 -12.36
C SER A 46 16.56 15.20 -13.47
N ASP A 47 17.63 15.21 -14.22
CA ASP A 47 17.88 16.08 -15.40
C ASP A 47 16.84 15.88 -16.55
N ASP A 48 15.92 14.94 -16.43
CA ASP A 48 15.00 14.51 -17.50
C ASP A 48 13.52 14.83 -17.23
N GLY A 49 13.22 15.72 -16.27
CA GLY A 49 11.85 16.24 -16.05
C GLY A 49 10.82 15.20 -15.56
N GLY A 50 11.23 13.98 -15.26
CA GLY A 50 10.42 12.93 -14.66
C GLY A 50 10.39 13.03 -13.14
N ILE A 51 9.34 12.52 -12.52
CA ILE A 51 9.28 12.30 -11.06
C ILE A 51 10.35 11.26 -10.75
N GLU A 52 11.36 11.61 -9.93
CA GLU A 52 12.35 10.65 -9.45
C GLU A 52 11.63 9.55 -8.67
N LYS A 53 11.91 8.30 -9.03
CA LYS A 53 11.33 7.16 -8.31
C LYS A 53 11.83 7.15 -6.88
N ILE A 54 10.93 6.89 -5.96
CA ILE A 54 11.24 6.77 -4.54
C ILE A 54 12.06 5.47 -4.32
N PRO A 55 13.33 5.54 -3.92
CA PRO A 55 14.14 4.36 -3.68
C PRO A 55 13.70 3.71 -2.36
N VAL A 56 13.34 2.41 -2.42
CA VAL A 56 12.81 1.63 -1.30
C VAL A 56 13.56 0.31 -1.18
N ALA A 57 13.97 -0.05 0.03
CA ALA A 57 14.44 -1.41 0.29
C ALA A 57 13.28 -2.30 0.74
N LEU A 58 13.29 -3.53 0.26
CA LEU A 58 12.33 -4.55 0.61
C LEU A 58 13.05 -5.69 1.34
N VAL A 59 12.62 -5.98 2.57
CA VAL A 59 13.21 -6.99 3.42
C VAL A 59 12.24 -8.16 3.56
N LYS A 60 12.68 -9.36 3.16
CA LYS A 60 11.93 -10.60 3.35
C LYS A 60 12.39 -11.27 4.63
N GLN A 61 11.53 -11.35 5.66
CA GLN A 61 11.83 -12.10 6.89
C GLN A 61 11.30 -13.54 6.82
N TYR A 62 10.52 -13.90 5.79
CA TYR A 62 9.97 -15.25 5.59
C TYR A 62 10.91 -16.13 4.77
N ASP A 63 10.76 -17.45 4.97
CA ASP A 63 11.40 -18.49 4.15
C ASP A 63 10.33 -19.21 3.31
N GLU A 64 10.43 -19.07 1.98
CA GLU A 64 9.47 -19.64 1.03
C GLU A 64 9.33 -21.16 1.19
N GLY A 65 10.45 -21.86 1.36
CA GLY A 65 10.48 -23.32 1.49
C GLY A 65 9.89 -23.78 2.81
N ALA A 66 10.16 -23.08 3.91
CA ALA A 66 9.63 -23.40 5.23
C ALA A 66 8.13 -23.10 5.28
N ASP A 67 7.69 -21.93 4.81
CA ASP A 67 6.28 -21.53 4.80
C ASP A 67 5.41 -22.48 3.96
N SER A 68 5.90 -22.88 2.78
CA SER A 68 5.19 -23.83 1.92
C SER A 68 5.06 -25.20 2.56
N LYS A 69 6.10 -25.71 3.23
CA LYS A 69 6.04 -26.99 3.95
C LYS A 69 5.06 -26.94 5.12
N ILE A 70 5.06 -25.85 5.91
CA ILE A 70 4.15 -25.67 7.03
C ILE A 70 2.71 -25.60 6.50
N PHE A 71 2.47 -24.88 5.41
CA PHE A 71 1.16 -24.76 4.79
C PHE A 71 0.61 -26.13 4.34
N ILE A 72 1.38 -26.89 3.57
CA ILE A 72 0.98 -28.24 3.10
C ILE A 72 0.65 -29.14 4.29
N LYS A 73 1.54 -29.19 5.29
CA LYS A 73 1.34 -30.01 6.49
C LYS A 73 0.07 -29.62 7.27
N THR A 74 -0.26 -28.33 7.28
CA THR A 74 -1.46 -27.82 7.96
C THR A 74 -2.73 -28.23 7.20
N LEU A 75 -2.71 -28.16 5.87
CA LEU A 75 -3.84 -28.57 5.03
C LEU A 75 -4.09 -30.07 5.09
N GLU A 76 -3.05 -30.88 4.95
CA GLU A 76 -3.14 -32.34 5.07
C GLU A 76 -3.75 -32.77 6.40
N LYS A 77 -3.32 -32.13 7.49
CA LYS A 77 -3.78 -32.46 8.84
C LYS A 77 -5.20 -31.98 9.15
N ARG A 78 -5.63 -30.84 8.60
CA ARG A 78 -6.88 -30.17 9.00
C ARG A 78 -8.02 -30.32 8.01
N LEU A 79 -7.76 -30.35 6.71
CA LEU A 79 -8.80 -30.22 5.69
C LEU A 79 -8.93 -31.43 4.78
N ASN A 80 -7.96 -32.36 4.79
CA ASN A 80 -7.93 -33.55 3.90
C ASN A 80 -8.19 -33.18 2.42
N ILE A 81 -7.79 -31.99 1.96
CA ILE A 81 -8.02 -31.47 0.63
C ILE A 81 -6.70 -31.49 -0.13
N ASP A 82 -6.71 -32.11 -1.31
CA ASP A 82 -5.63 -32.03 -2.29
C ASP A 82 -5.81 -30.73 -3.10
N ILE A 83 -5.17 -29.66 -2.66
CA ILE A 83 -5.18 -28.38 -3.38
C ILE A 83 -4.04 -28.41 -4.39
N SER A 84 -4.37 -28.29 -5.68
CA SER A 84 -3.39 -28.10 -6.75
C SER A 84 -2.54 -26.86 -6.44
N ARG A 85 -1.22 -27.08 -6.40
CA ARG A 85 -0.20 -26.21 -5.76
C ARG A 85 0.00 -24.84 -6.38
N ASP A 86 -0.61 -24.52 -7.53
CA ASP A 86 -0.21 -23.40 -8.37
C ASP A 86 -1.21 -22.24 -8.50
N GLU A 87 -2.42 -22.34 -7.92
CA GLU A 87 -3.48 -21.35 -8.22
C GLU A 87 -3.35 -20.03 -7.48
N VAL A 88 -2.73 -19.98 -6.28
CA VAL A 88 -2.59 -18.75 -5.51
C VAL A 88 -1.18 -18.58 -5.00
N ASN A 89 -0.46 -17.64 -5.57
CA ASN A 89 0.89 -17.27 -5.14
C ASN A 89 0.90 -15.86 -4.55
N PRO A 90 0.90 -15.70 -3.21
CA PRO A 90 0.92 -14.40 -2.56
C PRO A 90 2.18 -13.58 -2.88
N GLU A 91 3.31 -14.24 -3.16
CA GLU A 91 4.53 -13.57 -3.55
C GLU A 91 4.38 -12.91 -4.92
N LYS A 92 3.82 -13.64 -5.89
CA LYS A 92 3.50 -13.10 -7.22
C LYS A 92 2.51 -11.93 -7.12
N MET A 93 1.47 -12.07 -6.32
CA MET A 93 0.48 -11.00 -6.09
C MET A 93 1.13 -9.72 -5.54
N PHE A 94 2.12 -9.86 -4.66
CA PHE A 94 2.81 -8.69 -4.10
C PHE A 94 3.85 -8.11 -5.05
N PHE A 95 4.74 -8.94 -5.61
CA PHE A 95 5.86 -8.46 -6.41
C PHE A 95 5.50 -8.14 -7.86
N GLU A 96 4.71 -9.01 -8.51
CA GLU A 96 4.36 -8.82 -9.92
C GLU A 96 3.09 -8.00 -10.09
N ASP A 97 2.00 -8.38 -9.40
CA ASP A 97 0.70 -7.76 -9.63
C ASP A 97 0.59 -6.40 -8.95
N PHE A 98 1.18 -6.21 -7.76
CA PHE A 98 1.12 -4.95 -7.03
C PHE A 98 2.34 -4.06 -7.31
N LEU A 99 3.55 -4.45 -6.92
CA LEU A 99 4.76 -3.62 -7.11
C LEU A 99 5.14 -3.48 -8.58
N GLY A 100 4.88 -4.50 -9.39
CA GLY A 100 5.10 -4.49 -10.85
C GLY A 100 4.03 -3.75 -11.64
N ASN A 101 2.94 -3.30 -10.99
CA ASN A 101 1.93 -2.47 -11.64
C ASN A 101 2.55 -1.18 -12.20
N GLU A 102 2.11 -0.76 -13.38
CA GLU A 102 2.69 0.38 -14.12
C GLU A 102 2.65 1.67 -13.28
N GLU A 103 1.57 1.92 -12.55
CA GLU A 103 1.42 3.11 -11.72
C GLU A 103 2.36 3.09 -10.51
N VAL A 104 2.47 1.95 -9.83
CA VAL A 104 3.36 1.78 -8.66
C VAL A 104 4.82 1.81 -9.08
N SER A 105 5.17 1.12 -10.17
CA SER A 105 6.55 1.05 -10.70
C SER A 105 7.06 2.39 -11.25
N ARG A 106 6.17 3.33 -11.57
CA ARG A 106 6.54 4.71 -11.91
C ARG A 106 6.91 5.54 -10.67
N LEU A 107 6.36 5.19 -9.51
CA LEU A 107 6.55 5.94 -8.26
C LEU A 107 7.69 5.40 -7.42
N ILE A 108 7.88 4.07 -7.41
CA ILE A 108 8.81 3.38 -6.53
C ILE A 108 9.85 2.60 -7.34
N ASP A 109 11.10 2.72 -6.93
CA ASP A 109 12.19 1.84 -7.32
C ASP A 109 12.55 0.96 -6.11
N PHE A 110 12.17 -0.32 -6.15
CA PHE A 110 12.43 -1.22 -5.02
C PHE A 110 13.57 -2.19 -5.31
N ARG A 111 14.34 -2.48 -4.28
CA ARG A 111 15.37 -3.52 -4.29
C ARG A 111 15.25 -4.41 -3.06
N ILE A 112 15.48 -5.70 -3.24
CA ILE A 112 15.47 -6.66 -2.13
C ILE A 112 16.83 -6.60 -1.44
N GLU A 113 16.81 -6.37 -0.12
CA GLU A 113 18.00 -6.24 0.70
C GLU A 113 17.84 -7.04 2.01
N GLU A 114 18.95 -7.37 2.65
CA GLU A 114 18.96 -7.87 4.02
C GLU A 114 18.64 -6.74 5.01
N GLU A 115 17.98 -7.05 6.12
CA GLU A 115 17.51 -6.05 7.07
C GLU A 115 18.62 -5.12 7.58
N GLY A 116 19.82 -5.68 7.90
CA GLY A 116 20.96 -4.88 8.33
C GLY A 116 21.39 -3.88 7.28
N ARG A 117 21.55 -4.34 6.05
CA ARG A 117 21.94 -3.49 4.91
C ARG A 117 20.88 -2.43 4.58
N ALA A 118 19.60 -2.82 4.63
CA ALA A 118 18.51 -1.88 4.40
C ALA A 118 18.50 -0.74 5.43
N ARG A 119 18.76 -1.06 6.71
CA ARG A 119 18.87 -0.04 7.77
C ARG A 119 20.05 0.89 7.57
N ASP A 120 21.20 0.39 7.14
CA ASP A 120 22.37 1.21 6.83
C ASP A 120 22.04 2.17 5.68
N LEU A 121 21.46 1.67 4.58
CA LEU A 121 21.04 2.49 3.43
C LEU A 121 20.01 3.56 3.81
N LEU A 122 19.08 3.23 4.73
CA LEU A 122 18.12 4.20 5.24
C LEU A 122 18.82 5.30 6.06
N ASN A 123 19.70 4.92 6.99
CA ASN A 123 20.45 5.88 7.81
C ASN A 123 21.38 6.79 7.01
N GLU A 124 21.96 6.24 5.92
CA GLU A 124 22.80 7.00 4.98
C GLU A 124 21.97 7.90 4.03
N GLY A 125 20.64 7.83 4.08
CA GLY A 125 19.74 8.58 3.20
C GLY A 125 19.74 8.12 1.74
N GLN A 126 20.28 6.93 1.45
CA GLN A 126 20.32 6.37 0.09
C GLN A 126 18.95 5.83 -0.34
N ILE A 127 18.11 5.46 0.62
CA ILE A 127 16.72 5.05 0.40
C ILE A 127 15.77 5.89 1.25
N SER A 128 14.52 5.97 0.84
CA SER A 128 13.48 6.75 1.51
C SER A 128 12.66 5.94 2.50
N ALA A 129 12.55 4.63 2.28
CA ALA A 129 11.81 3.74 3.15
C ALA A 129 12.29 2.28 3.06
N ILE A 130 11.96 1.50 4.08
CA ILE A 130 12.11 0.06 4.12
C ILE A 130 10.73 -0.57 4.31
N ILE A 131 10.37 -1.52 3.45
CA ILE A 131 9.19 -2.36 3.62
C ILE A 131 9.66 -3.72 4.13
N ILE A 132 9.16 -4.15 5.29
CA ILE A 132 9.51 -5.43 5.89
C ILE A 132 8.30 -6.36 5.80
N LEU A 133 8.48 -7.44 5.05
CA LEU A 133 7.54 -8.55 4.98
C LEU A 133 7.79 -9.48 6.16
N PRO A 134 6.76 -9.78 6.99
CA PRO A 134 6.95 -10.50 8.26
C PRO A 134 7.33 -11.97 8.05
N GLU A 135 7.84 -12.59 9.13
CA GLU A 135 7.97 -14.05 9.20
C GLU A 135 6.62 -14.73 8.91
N LYS A 136 6.66 -15.86 8.19
CA LYS A 136 5.47 -16.62 7.77
C LYS A 136 4.49 -15.86 6.85
N TYR A 137 4.95 -14.79 6.19
CA TYR A 137 4.11 -14.02 5.27
C TYR A 137 3.39 -14.91 4.26
N LEU A 138 4.09 -15.82 3.59
CA LEU A 138 3.50 -16.69 2.58
C LEU A 138 2.52 -17.70 3.19
N TYR A 139 2.86 -18.26 4.34
CA TYR A 139 1.96 -19.16 5.06
C TYR A 139 0.66 -18.46 5.46
N ASP A 140 0.76 -17.31 6.13
CA ASP A 140 -0.40 -16.58 6.63
C ASP A 140 -1.28 -16.06 5.47
N MET A 141 -0.67 -15.56 4.40
CA MET A 141 -1.41 -15.14 3.21
C MET A 141 -2.10 -16.30 2.49
N LYS A 142 -1.45 -17.47 2.36
CA LYS A 142 -2.09 -18.67 1.80
C LYS A 142 -3.26 -19.13 2.67
N ILE A 143 -3.12 -19.16 3.99
CA ILE A 143 -4.24 -19.47 4.90
C ILE A 143 -5.39 -18.48 4.67
N ASN A 144 -5.11 -17.18 4.64
CA ASN A 144 -6.12 -16.15 4.44
C ASN A 144 -6.83 -16.24 3.08
N LEU A 145 -6.11 -16.60 2.02
CA LEU A 145 -6.65 -16.64 0.66
C LEU A 145 -7.36 -17.96 0.33
N LEU A 146 -6.88 -19.09 0.87
CA LEU A 146 -7.35 -20.42 0.48
C LEU A 146 -8.28 -21.10 1.50
N THR A 147 -8.37 -20.55 2.70
CA THR A 147 -9.20 -21.12 3.77
C THR A 147 -10.14 -20.08 4.37
N PRO A 148 -11.18 -20.47 5.11
CA PRO A 148 -12.02 -19.51 5.84
C PRO A 148 -11.32 -18.90 7.06
N PHE A 149 -10.14 -19.38 7.42
CA PHE A 149 -9.39 -18.86 8.57
C PHE A 149 -8.71 -17.54 8.25
N ARG A 150 -8.46 -16.73 9.29
CA ARG A 150 -7.80 -15.43 9.19
C ARG A 150 -6.59 -15.38 10.10
N ASN A 151 -5.42 -15.21 9.51
CA ASN A 151 -4.20 -14.92 10.23
C ASN A 151 -3.86 -13.44 10.07
N LYS A 152 -3.28 -12.83 11.10
CA LYS A 152 -2.83 -11.44 11.04
C LYS A 152 -1.53 -11.36 10.26
N VAL A 153 -1.47 -10.46 9.31
CA VAL A 153 -0.25 -10.14 8.54
C VAL A 153 0.06 -8.67 8.77
N ASP A 154 1.18 -8.39 9.44
CA ASP A 154 1.61 -7.03 9.76
C ASP A 154 2.82 -6.63 8.90
N PHE A 155 2.62 -5.75 7.95
CA PHE A 155 3.71 -5.10 7.24
C PHE A 155 4.30 -4.00 8.11
N LYS A 156 5.64 -3.89 8.13
CA LYS A 156 6.32 -2.77 8.78
C LYS A 156 6.92 -1.87 7.72
N VAL A 157 6.64 -0.57 7.80
CA VAL A 157 7.27 0.46 6.97
C VAL A 157 8.12 1.34 7.87
N LEU A 158 9.42 1.44 7.57
CA LEU A 158 10.35 2.36 8.22
C LEU A 158 10.69 3.45 7.23
N THR A 159 10.61 4.71 7.63
CA THR A 159 10.79 5.86 6.75
C THR A 159 11.97 6.72 7.19
N HIS A 160 12.65 7.36 6.23
CA HIS A 160 13.72 8.29 6.53
C HIS A 160 13.14 9.62 7.05
N PRO A 161 13.62 10.16 8.19
CA PRO A 161 13.04 11.36 8.81
C PRO A 161 13.14 12.62 7.92
N ASP A 162 14.18 12.74 7.11
CA ASP A 162 14.37 13.89 6.24
C ASP A 162 13.62 13.78 4.90
N ARG A 163 12.90 12.67 4.67
CA ARG A 163 12.09 12.44 3.45
C ARG A 163 10.63 12.10 3.78
N PRO A 164 9.92 12.94 4.54
CA PRO A 164 8.60 12.61 5.06
C PRO A 164 7.57 12.36 3.96
N VAL A 165 7.63 13.10 2.85
CA VAL A 165 6.67 12.94 1.74
C VAL A 165 6.84 11.60 1.04
N ALA A 166 8.08 11.20 0.78
CA ALA A 166 8.36 9.89 0.18
C ALA A 166 7.93 8.75 1.12
N GLY A 167 8.19 8.90 2.42
CA GLY A 167 7.75 7.97 3.45
C GLY A 167 6.23 7.81 3.50
N GLU A 168 5.49 8.92 3.45
CA GLU A 168 4.02 8.93 3.43
C GLU A 168 3.46 8.24 2.19
N ILE A 169 4.04 8.47 1.01
CA ILE A 169 3.62 7.79 -0.22
C ILE A 169 3.81 6.28 -0.10
N VAL A 170 4.96 5.81 0.39
CA VAL A 170 5.22 4.38 0.57
C VAL A 170 4.28 3.77 1.60
N THR A 171 4.03 4.46 2.71
CA THR A 171 3.08 4.02 3.75
C THR A 171 1.67 3.90 3.18
N SER A 172 1.19 4.93 2.46
CA SER A 172 -0.13 4.92 1.83
C SER A 172 -0.29 3.82 0.79
N LEU A 173 0.76 3.52 0.02
CA LEU A 173 0.75 2.40 -0.92
C LEU A 173 0.64 1.05 -0.21
N MET A 174 1.38 0.85 0.87
CA MET A 174 1.29 -0.38 1.66
C MET A 174 -0.06 -0.53 2.36
N GLU A 175 -0.64 0.56 2.85
CA GLU A 175 -2.01 0.58 3.38
C GLU A 175 -3.04 0.24 2.31
N ALA A 176 -2.92 0.78 1.10
CA ALA A 176 -3.80 0.45 -0.01
C ALA A 176 -3.71 -1.04 -0.38
N TYR A 177 -2.51 -1.60 -0.43
CA TYR A 177 -2.31 -3.03 -0.63
C TYR A 177 -2.99 -3.86 0.48
N ALA A 178 -2.72 -3.54 1.75
CA ALA A 178 -3.30 -4.25 2.89
C ALA A 178 -4.84 -4.18 2.89
N ASN A 179 -5.41 -3.02 2.57
CA ASN A 179 -6.86 -2.83 2.47
C ASN A 179 -7.46 -3.63 1.31
N THR A 180 -6.78 -3.67 0.16
CA THR A 180 -7.21 -4.46 -1.01
C THR A 180 -7.20 -5.95 -0.68
N MET A 181 -6.13 -6.45 -0.07
CA MET A 181 -6.04 -7.85 0.36
C MET A 181 -7.09 -8.19 1.42
N SER A 182 -7.30 -7.30 2.40
CA SER A 182 -8.34 -7.48 3.43
C SER A 182 -9.73 -7.56 2.81
N SER A 183 -10.04 -6.69 1.84
CA SER A 183 -11.32 -6.69 1.13
C SER A 183 -11.53 -7.96 0.32
N LEU A 184 -10.48 -8.44 -0.35
CA LEU A 184 -10.51 -9.70 -1.10
C LEU A 184 -10.79 -10.89 -0.18
N ILE A 185 -10.08 -10.98 0.96
CA ILE A 185 -10.23 -12.05 1.95
C ILE A 185 -11.64 -12.02 2.57
N ILE A 186 -12.15 -10.84 2.91
CA ILE A 186 -13.51 -10.67 3.45
C ILE A 186 -14.55 -11.12 2.41
N GLY A 187 -14.45 -10.61 1.17
CA GLY A 187 -15.36 -10.96 0.08
C GLY A 187 -15.40 -12.45 -0.19
N LYS A 188 -14.23 -13.11 -0.27
CA LYS A 188 -14.12 -14.55 -0.41
C LYS A 188 -14.83 -15.30 0.75
N ASN A 189 -14.60 -14.87 2.00
CA ASN A 189 -15.21 -15.56 3.15
C ASN A 189 -16.73 -15.42 3.17
N VAL A 190 -17.27 -14.24 2.79
CA VAL A 190 -18.73 -14.06 2.63
C VAL A 190 -19.29 -14.99 1.55
N LEU A 191 -18.57 -15.16 0.43
CA LEU A 191 -19.01 -16.10 -0.62
C LEU A 191 -19.00 -17.54 -0.14
N ILE A 192 -17.98 -17.98 0.58
CA ILE A 192 -17.90 -19.32 1.16
C ILE A 192 -19.06 -19.54 2.14
N GLU A 193 -19.30 -18.57 3.03
CA GLU A 193 -20.38 -18.65 4.01
C GLU A 193 -21.76 -18.69 3.34
N SER A 194 -22.01 -17.87 2.32
CA SER A 194 -23.27 -17.84 1.58
C SER A 194 -23.50 -19.10 0.76
N ALA A 195 -22.45 -19.67 0.15
CA ALA A 195 -22.52 -20.92 -0.59
C ALA A 195 -22.86 -22.09 0.34
N SER A 196 -22.22 -22.13 1.50
CA SER A 196 -22.47 -23.18 2.49
C SER A 196 -23.87 -23.07 3.12
N ALA A 197 -24.40 -21.88 3.31
CA ALA A 197 -25.76 -21.67 3.82
C ALA A 197 -26.84 -22.12 2.82
N ASN A 198 -26.55 -22.09 1.52
CA ASN A 198 -27.50 -22.48 0.47
C ASN A 198 -27.45 -23.97 0.10
N ASP A 199 -26.36 -24.67 0.36
CA ASP A 199 -26.12 -26.02 -0.18
C ASP A 199 -26.13 -27.14 0.90
N LEU A 200 -26.16 -26.80 2.20
CA LEU A 200 -25.97 -27.77 3.26
C LEU A 200 -27.02 -27.70 4.37
N GLY A 201 -27.89 -28.66 4.41
CA GLY A 201 -28.43 -29.15 5.66
C GLY A 201 -27.30 -29.68 6.56
N GLY A 202 -26.92 -28.89 7.52
CA GLY A 202 -26.62 -29.30 8.89
C GLY A 202 -25.25 -29.88 9.26
N ASP A 203 -24.59 -30.74 8.50
CA ASP A 203 -23.52 -31.59 9.07
C ASP A 203 -22.06 -31.15 8.92
N SER A 204 -21.81 -30.15 8.10
CA SER A 204 -20.41 -29.70 7.85
C SER A 204 -19.97 -28.52 8.73
N PHE A 205 -20.89 -27.83 9.39
CA PHE A 205 -20.59 -26.65 10.23
C PHE A 205 -20.15 -27.02 11.64
N ASP A 206 -20.67 -28.11 12.21
CA ASP A 206 -20.29 -28.56 13.56
C ASP A 206 -18.77 -28.81 13.69
N HIS A 207 -18.14 -29.24 12.58
CA HIS A 207 -16.69 -29.47 12.55
C HIS A 207 -15.85 -28.16 12.48
N ILE A 208 -16.40 -27.08 11.94
CA ILE A 208 -15.72 -25.78 11.84
C ILE A 208 -15.80 -25.03 13.17
N ASP A 209 -16.93 -25.12 13.86
CA ASP A 209 -17.13 -24.52 15.18
C ASP A 209 -16.25 -25.20 16.24
N GLU A 210 -16.08 -26.52 16.20
CA GLU A 210 -15.18 -27.26 17.09
C GLU A 210 -13.70 -26.85 16.91
N ILE A 211 -13.28 -26.57 15.66
CA ILE A 211 -11.93 -26.07 15.36
C ILE A 211 -11.74 -24.61 15.83
N MET A 212 -12.80 -23.81 15.83
CA MET A 212 -12.74 -22.41 16.29
C MET A 212 -12.76 -22.29 17.82
N GLU A 213 -13.42 -23.23 18.50
CA GLU A 213 -13.53 -23.22 19.97
C GLU A 213 -12.21 -23.69 20.65
N ASP A 214 -11.49 -24.63 20.02
CA ASP A 214 -10.18 -25.11 20.49
C ASP A 214 -9.10 -24.00 20.47
N ARG A 215 -9.29 -22.96 19.68
CA ARG A 215 -8.40 -21.78 19.63
C ARG A 215 -8.60 -20.79 20.78
N LYS A 216 -9.77 -20.77 21.43
CA LYS A 216 -10.03 -19.90 22.58
C LYS A 216 -9.42 -20.43 23.88
N SER A 217 -9.03 -21.70 23.90
CA SER A 217 -8.43 -22.36 25.07
C SER A 217 -6.90 -22.30 25.15
N VAL A 218 -6.23 -21.64 24.17
CA VAL A 218 -4.75 -21.56 24.05
C VAL A 218 -4.29 -20.09 24.03
N VAL A 219 -4.90 -19.24 24.85
CA VAL A 219 -4.38 -17.88 25.16
C VAL A 219 -4.14 -17.79 26.65
#